data_c06ab3ac92b58bb563f507fe07736d34
#
_entry.id   c06ab3ac92b58bb563f507fe07736d34
#
_cell.length_a   1.000
_cell.length_b   1.000
_cell.length_c   1.000
_cell.angle_alpha   90.00
_cell.angle_beta   90.00
_cell.angle_gamma   90.00
#
_symmetry.space_group_name_H-M   'P 1'
#
loop_
_entity.id
_entity.type
_entity.pdbx_description
1 polymer ?
#
loop_
_entity_poly.entity_id
_entity_poly.type
_entity_poly.pdbx_seq_one_letter_code
_entity_poly.pdbx_strand_id
1 'polypeptide(L)'
;MAIPNSKATLKSWCKRRLGHPVIEINVDDDQVDDRIDEALQYFYTFQYNGMQRVYLKHKITQADVDRANVNETETATDGNQLTTTLNGALSSGATSVTLTDASQFPASGTITISAEGVNPAETVTYTAKSGNVLTTSALTNNHGDGATVTSVHQVSWSTGQAYIPMPDSVQSVLRVLPFSDRGNLNMFDIRYQLRLNDLYDFSSQSVIHYQMTMMHLDFLDAILIGEKPIQFNVHQNRLYINMDWGDDISVGEYVIIECYRKLDPTTWTDIYNDLWLKKYATALIKKQWGENLMKFNGVTMLGGVTMNGETIYSE
;
A
#
# COMPACT_ATOMS: atom_id res chain seq x y z
N MET A 1 2.46 -10.14 -41.26
CA MET A 1 3.18 -10.30 -39.98
C MET A 1 2.15 -10.61 -38.92
N ALA A 2 2.40 -11.62 -38.10
CA ALA A 2 1.47 -11.92 -37.04
C ALA A 2 1.48 -10.75 -36.01
N ILE A 3 0.31 -10.25 -35.70
CA ILE A 3 0.08 -9.22 -34.68
C ILE A 3 0.39 -9.85 -33.33
N PRO A 4 1.20 -9.21 -32.46
CA PRO A 4 1.45 -9.72 -31.13
C PRO A 4 0.14 -9.85 -30.33
N ASN A 5 -0.14 -11.05 -29.82
CA ASN A 5 -1.33 -11.36 -29.03
C ASN A 5 -1.00 -12.11 -27.73
N SER A 6 0.26 -12.26 -27.42
CA SER A 6 0.75 -12.91 -26.22
C SER A 6 2.15 -12.41 -25.87
N LYS A 7 2.61 -12.66 -24.64
CA LYS A 7 3.97 -12.32 -24.20
C LYS A 7 5.03 -12.91 -25.14
N ALA A 8 4.86 -14.19 -25.54
CA ALA A 8 5.78 -14.89 -26.45
C ALA A 8 5.82 -14.26 -27.84
N THR A 9 4.68 -13.84 -28.38
CA THR A 9 4.62 -13.20 -29.71
C THR A 9 5.17 -11.77 -29.66
N LEU A 10 4.98 -11.04 -28.56
CA LEU A 10 5.62 -9.74 -28.33
C LEU A 10 7.14 -9.88 -28.22
N LYS A 11 7.63 -10.85 -27.45
CA LYS A 11 9.06 -11.20 -27.36
C LYS A 11 9.67 -11.44 -28.74
N SER A 12 9.03 -12.27 -29.54
CA SER A 12 9.48 -12.54 -30.90
C SER A 12 9.45 -11.30 -31.80
N TRP A 13 8.45 -10.43 -31.62
CA TRP A 13 8.35 -9.17 -32.36
C TRP A 13 9.49 -8.21 -31.99
N CYS A 14 9.79 -8.05 -30.68
CA CYS A 14 10.87 -7.20 -30.19
C CYS A 14 12.24 -7.69 -30.69
N LYS A 15 12.51 -9.00 -30.61
CA LYS A 15 13.75 -9.59 -31.12
C LYS A 15 13.91 -9.36 -32.64
N ARG A 16 12.85 -9.55 -33.42
CA ARG A 16 12.89 -9.27 -34.88
C ARG A 16 13.15 -7.80 -35.20
N ARG A 17 12.60 -6.88 -34.39
CA ARG A 17 12.86 -5.45 -34.56
C ARG A 17 14.31 -5.08 -34.29
N LEU A 18 14.98 -5.81 -33.41
CA LEU A 18 16.41 -5.65 -33.09
C LEU A 18 17.35 -6.35 -34.10
N GLY A 19 16.78 -7.10 -35.04
CA GLY A 19 17.53 -7.72 -36.13
C GLY A 19 17.60 -9.25 -36.13
N HIS A 20 17.01 -9.92 -35.12
CA HIS A 20 16.94 -11.39 -35.08
C HIS A 20 16.11 -11.94 -36.28
N PRO A 21 16.47 -13.03 -36.94
CA PRO A 21 17.59 -13.95 -36.63
C PRO A 21 18.90 -13.60 -37.38
N VAL A 22 18.93 -12.51 -38.15
CA VAL A 22 20.14 -12.11 -38.92
C VAL A 22 21.27 -11.69 -37.97
N ILE A 23 20.91 -10.97 -36.89
CA ILE A 23 21.83 -10.56 -35.85
C ILE A 23 21.50 -11.40 -34.62
N GLU A 24 22.49 -12.01 -34.02
CA GLU A 24 22.37 -12.70 -32.75
C GLU A 24 22.27 -11.68 -31.63
N ILE A 25 21.16 -11.74 -30.86
CA ILE A 25 20.91 -10.83 -29.72
C ILE A 25 21.30 -11.59 -28.45
N ASN A 26 22.43 -11.18 -27.85
CA ASN A 26 22.99 -11.83 -26.66
C ASN A 26 22.26 -11.40 -25.38
N VAL A 27 20.97 -11.73 -25.31
CA VAL A 27 20.10 -11.54 -24.16
C VAL A 27 19.37 -12.85 -23.92
N ASP A 28 19.45 -13.33 -22.70
CA ASP A 28 18.74 -14.54 -22.30
C ASP A 28 17.23 -14.36 -22.35
N ASP A 29 16.53 -15.46 -22.57
CA ASP A 29 15.07 -15.43 -22.70
C ASP A 29 14.38 -14.94 -21.44
N ASP A 30 14.91 -15.28 -20.27
CA ASP A 30 14.39 -14.83 -18.98
C ASP A 30 14.62 -13.32 -18.80
N GLN A 31 15.79 -12.79 -19.20
CA GLN A 31 16.03 -11.35 -19.18
C GLN A 31 15.07 -10.57 -20.09
N VAL A 32 14.72 -11.15 -21.26
CA VAL A 32 13.73 -10.54 -22.14
C VAL A 32 12.35 -10.53 -21.51
N ASP A 33 11.98 -11.61 -20.83
CA ASP A 33 10.70 -11.73 -20.15
C ASP A 33 10.58 -10.74 -18.98
N ASP A 34 11.65 -10.54 -18.21
CA ASP A 34 11.73 -9.52 -17.15
C ASP A 34 11.54 -8.09 -17.71
N ARG A 35 12.18 -7.78 -18.86
CA ARG A 35 12.03 -6.47 -19.50
C ARG A 35 10.61 -6.24 -20.04
N ILE A 36 9.95 -7.29 -20.50
CA ILE A 36 8.54 -7.21 -20.93
C ILE A 36 7.62 -7.00 -19.72
N ASP A 37 7.87 -7.69 -18.62
CA ASP A 37 7.09 -7.51 -17.40
C ASP A 37 7.26 -6.10 -16.81
N GLU A 38 8.47 -5.57 -16.82
CA GLU A 38 8.73 -4.17 -16.44
C GLU A 38 7.98 -3.20 -17.36
N ALA A 39 7.98 -3.44 -18.66
CA ALA A 39 7.25 -2.63 -19.63
C ALA A 39 5.73 -2.68 -19.39
N LEU A 40 5.19 -3.84 -19.04
CA LEU A 40 3.78 -4.01 -18.69
C LEU A 40 3.42 -3.28 -17.40
N GLN A 41 4.27 -3.37 -16.36
CA GLN A 41 4.06 -2.63 -15.11
C GLN A 41 4.02 -1.13 -15.37
N TYR A 42 4.96 -0.62 -16.16
CA TYR A 42 4.98 0.79 -16.53
C TYR A 42 3.74 1.17 -17.34
N PHE A 43 3.31 0.32 -18.29
CA PHE A 43 2.12 0.51 -19.10
C PHE A 43 0.86 0.64 -18.22
N TYR A 44 0.68 -0.24 -17.23
CA TYR A 44 -0.46 -0.18 -16.31
C TYR A 44 -0.41 1.01 -15.33
N THR A 45 0.77 1.52 -15.04
CA THR A 45 0.91 2.63 -14.08
C THR A 45 0.72 3.99 -14.74
N PHE A 46 1.20 4.17 -15.97
CA PHE A 46 1.31 5.49 -16.60
C PHE A 46 0.51 5.66 -17.89
N GLN A 47 0.07 4.57 -18.53
CA GLN A 47 -0.67 4.68 -19.77
C GLN A 47 -2.19 4.57 -19.55
N TYR A 48 -2.90 5.55 -20.09
CA TYR A 48 -4.37 5.61 -19.98
C TYR A 48 -5.07 4.34 -20.51
N ASN A 49 -4.54 3.75 -21.58
CA ASN A 49 -5.11 2.55 -22.21
C ASN A 49 -4.83 1.25 -21.43
N GLY A 50 -3.97 1.29 -20.43
CA GLY A 50 -3.65 0.13 -19.57
C GLY A 50 -4.67 -0.13 -18.48
N MET A 51 -5.57 0.82 -18.23
CA MET A 51 -6.53 0.77 -17.14
C MET A 51 -7.95 1.02 -17.64
N GLN A 52 -8.91 0.46 -16.95
CA GLN A 52 -10.33 0.68 -17.19
C GLN A 52 -11.00 1.16 -15.90
N ARG A 53 -11.83 2.20 -16.02
CA ARG A 53 -12.70 2.64 -14.94
C ARG A 53 -13.86 1.65 -14.81
N VAL A 54 -14.00 1.08 -13.62
CA VAL A 54 -15.02 0.07 -13.31
C VAL A 54 -15.68 0.35 -11.98
N TYR A 55 -16.87 -0.21 -11.81
CA TYR A 55 -17.60 -0.18 -10.56
C TYR A 55 -17.59 -1.58 -9.94
N LEU A 56 -16.93 -1.72 -8.79
CA LEU A 56 -16.88 -2.94 -8.03
C LEU A 56 -18.02 -2.92 -7.01
N LYS A 57 -18.90 -3.92 -7.04
CA LYS A 57 -19.94 -4.10 -6.04
C LYS A 57 -19.43 -5.03 -4.95
N HIS A 58 -19.29 -4.52 -3.74
CA HIS A 58 -18.89 -5.29 -2.57
C HIS A 58 -20.10 -5.45 -1.63
N LYS A 59 -20.38 -6.67 -1.20
CA LYS A 59 -21.39 -6.95 -0.17
C LYS A 59 -20.72 -6.97 1.18
N ILE A 60 -21.16 -6.13 2.09
CA ILE A 60 -20.63 -6.09 3.45
C ILE A 60 -20.95 -7.38 4.17
N THR A 61 -19.94 -8.02 4.71
CA THR A 61 -20.03 -9.24 5.48
C THR A 61 -19.85 -8.96 6.97
N GLN A 62 -20.33 -9.89 7.82
CA GLN A 62 -20.06 -9.80 9.26
C GLN A 62 -18.56 -9.74 9.55
N ALA A 63 -17.74 -10.48 8.78
CA ALA A 63 -16.29 -10.47 8.92
C ALA A 63 -15.66 -9.10 8.63
N ASP A 64 -16.26 -8.28 7.77
CA ASP A 64 -15.78 -6.93 7.49
C ASP A 64 -16.03 -6.01 8.69
N VAL A 65 -17.23 -6.11 9.30
CA VAL A 65 -17.60 -5.36 10.50
C VAL A 65 -16.78 -5.80 11.72
N ASP A 66 -16.63 -7.11 11.92
CA ASP A 66 -15.84 -7.65 13.04
C ASP A 66 -14.38 -7.20 12.93
N ARG A 67 -13.80 -7.23 11.74
CA ARG A 67 -12.44 -6.76 11.48
C ARG A 67 -12.32 -5.24 11.74
N ALA A 68 -13.29 -4.45 11.33
CA ALA A 68 -13.28 -3.01 11.53
C ALA A 68 -13.28 -2.60 13.01
N ASN A 69 -13.82 -3.45 13.88
CA ASN A 69 -13.86 -3.24 15.32
C ASN A 69 -12.58 -3.70 16.05
N VAL A 70 -11.62 -4.30 15.32
CA VAL A 70 -10.34 -4.73 15.89
C VAL A 70 -9.28 -3.68 15.59
N ASN A 71 -8.52 -3.30 16.61
CA ASN A 71 -7.34 -2.46 16.44
C ASN A 71 -6.08 -3.32 16.54
N GLU A 72 -5.19 -3.16 15.59
CA GLU A 72 -3.85 -3.72 15.65
C GLU A 72 -2.93 -2.74 16.36
N THR A 73 -2.22 -3.23 17.39
CA THR A 73 -1.26 -2.41 18.12
C THR A 73 0.13 -2.68 17.60
N GLU A 74 0.76 -1.67 17.06
CA GLU A 74 2.17 -1.70 16.68
C GLU A 74 3.01 -1.04 17.76
N THR A 75 4.14 -1.67 18.10
CA THR A 75 5.13 -1.11 19.02
C THR A 75 6.45 -0.91 18.28
N ALA A 76 7.03 0.26 18.44
CA ALA A 76 8.36 0.57 17.92
C ALA A 76 9.22 1.21 19.00
N THR A 77 10.52 1.04 18.88
CA THR A 77 11.49 1.74 19.73
C THR A 77 11.88 3.05 19.05
N ASP A 78 11.77 4.16 19.76
CA ASP A 78 12.16 5.48 19.23
C ASP A 78 13.66 5.78 19.41
N GLY A 79 14.41 4.83 19.97
CA GLY A 79 15.85 4.97 20.24
C GLY A 79 16.18 5.77 21.51
N ASN A 80 15.20 6.34 22.19
CA ASN A 80 15.41 7.02 23.44
C ASN A 80 15.59 6.02 24.61
N GLN A 81 16.53 6.30 25.48
CA GLN A 81 16.78 5.47 26.64
C GLN A 81 16.13 6.10 27.88
N LEU A 82 15.21 5.37 28.51
CA LEU A 82 14.64 5.74 29.78
C LEU A 82 15.63 5.33 30.88
N THR A 83 15.89 6.23 31.80
CA THR A 83 16.83 5.99 32.90
C THR A 83 16.20 6.35 34.25
N THR A 84 16.30 5.44 35.18
CA THR A 84 15.87 5.62 36.58
C THR A 84 16.83 4.87 37.49
N THR A 85 16.55 4.82 38.80
CA THR A 85 17.35 4.07 39.77
C THR A 85 16.49 3.08 40.55
N LEU A 86 17.11 2.04 41.10
CA LEU A 86 16.46 1.13 42.02
C LEU A 86 16.10 1.87 43.32
N ASN A 87 14.94 1.55 43.87
CA ASN A 87 14.51 1.96 45.19
C ASN A 87 14.50 0.72 46.11
N GLY A 88 15.63 0.48 46.74
CA GLY A 88 15.92 -0.68 47.57
C GLY A 88 16.80 -1.73 46.91
N ALA A 89 17.63 -2.38 47.70
CA ALA A 89 18.51 -3.45 47.21
C ALA A 89 17.70 -4.69 46.83
N LEU A 90 18.13 -5.38 45.75
CA LEU A 90 17.51 -6.60 45.24
C LEU A 90 18.44 -7.80 45.38
N SER A 91 17.88 -8.93 45.77
CA SER A 91 18.59 -10.18 45.88
C SER A 91 18.35 -11.05 44.64
N SER A 92 19.29 -11.92 44.33
CA SER A 92 19.10 -12.99 43.35
C SER A 92 17.83 -13.78 43.68
N GLY A 93 17.05 -14.09 42.65
CA GLY A 93 15.74 -14.74 42.76
C GLY A 93 14.56 -13.77 42.94
N ALA A 94 14.79 -12.48 43.12
CA ALA A 94 13.69 -11.50 43.22
C ALA A 94 12.90 -11.46 41.90
N THR A 95 11.57 -11.41 42.00
CA THR A 95 10.62 -11.30 40.89
C THR A 95 9.89 -9.97 40.86
N SER A 96 10.30 -9.04 41.71
CA SER A 96 9.73 -7.71 41.81
C SER A 96 10.85 -6.68 41.94
N VAL A 97 10.81 -5.68 41.10
CA VAL A 97 11.80 -4.60 41.03
C VAL A 97 11.07 -3.29 41.32
N THR A 98 11.49 -2.62 42.38
CA THR A 98 10.95 -1.28 42.73
C THR A 98 11.89 -0.20 42.19
N LEU A 99 11.33 0.73 41.45
CA LEU A 99 12.04 1.86 40.86
C LEU A 99 11.75 3.14 41.64
N THR A 100 12.66 4.09 41.57
CA THR A 100 12.44 5.43 42.15
C THR A 100 11.33 6.17 41.40
N ASP A 101 11.35 6.07 40.07
CA ASP A 101 10.30 6.59 39.18
C ASP A 101 10.13 5.66 37.98
N ALA A 102 8.95 5.08 37.85
CA ALA A 102 8.56 4.25 36.73
C ALA A 102 7.49 4.91 35.87
N SER A 103 7.19 6.19 36.01
CA SER A 103 6.07 6.87 35.33
C SER A 103 6.13 6.73 33.80
N GLN A 104 7.32 6.84 33.25
CA GLN A 104 7.54 6.78 31.80
C GLN A 104 7.74 5.35 31.24
N PHE A 105 7.88 4.36 32.13
CA PHE A 105 8.04 2.98 31.68
C PHE A 105 6.71 2.40 31.21
N PRO A 106 6.71 1.65 30.08
CA PRO A 106 5.51 0.98 29.59
C PRO A 106 4.97 -0.08 30.57
N ALA A 107 3.79 -0.62 30.30
CA ALA A 107 3.18 -1.64 31.16
C ALA A 107 3.95 -2.97 31.19
N SER A 108 4.69 -3.26 30.12
CA SER A 108 5.58 -4.43 30.01
C SER A 108 6.77 -4.07 29.11
N GLY A 109 7.87 -4.80 29.22
CA GLY A 109 9.06 -4.53 28.44
C GLY A 109 10.31 -5.20 28.98
N THR A 110 11.47 -4.61 28.67
CA THR A 110 12.77 -5.09 29.10
C THR A 110 13.52 -3.96 29.79
N ILE A 111 14.12 -4.26 30.95
CA ILE A 111 14.99 -3.34 31.65
C ILE A 111 16.39 -3.93 31.77
N THR A 112 17.39 -3.06 31.81
CA THR A 112 18.78 -3.42 32.12
C THR A 112 19.20 -2.71 33.38
N ILE A 113 19.58 -3.48 34.39
CA ILE A 113 20.12 -2.98 35.67
C ILE A 113 21.64 -2.93 35.51
N SER A 114 22.24 -1.79 35.85
CA SER A 114 23.68 -1.59 35.70
C SER A 114 24.51 -2.51 36.58
N ALA A 115 25.73 -2.78 36.16
CA ALA A 115 26.72 -3.45 36.96
C ALA A 115 27.11 -2.59 38.17
N GLU A 116 27.27 -3.22 39.34
CA GLU A 116 27.72 -2.58 40.56
C GLU A 116 28.79 -3.45 41.27
N GLY A 117 30.00 -2.93 41.35
CA GLY A 117 31.12 -3.63 41.96
C GLY A 117 31.41 -5.00 41.36
N VAL A 118 31.10 -6.07 42.10
CA VAL A 118 31.29 -7.45 41.65
C VAL A 118 30.06 -8.02 40.95
N ASN A 119 28.93 -7.33 40.97
CA ASN A 119 27.69 -7.79 40.38
C ASN A 119 27.63 -7.29 38.91
N PRO A 120 27.48 -8.20 37.91
CA PRO A 120 27.39 -7.79 36.53
C PRO A 120 26.06 -7.13 36.21
N ALA A 121 26.02 -6.38 35.11
CA ALA A 121 24.75 -5.87 34.56
C ALA A 121 23.82 -7.02 34.22
N GLU A 122 22.53 -6.85 34.43
CA GLU A 122 21.51 -7.85 34.16
C GLU A 122 20.37 -7.26 33.38
N THR A 123 19.95 -7.97 32.32
CA THR A 123 18.80 -7.60 31.48
C THR A 123 17.66 -8.56 31.78
N VAL A 124 16.52 -8.03 32.21
CA VAL A 124 15.33 -8.82 32.57
C VAL A 124 14.08 -8.27 31.92
N THR A 125 13.15 -9.16 31.57
CA THR A 125 11.83 -8.78 31.08
C THR A 125 10.87 -8.62 32.27
N TYR A 126 10.01 -7.59 32.19
CA TYR A 126 8.90 -7.42 33.10
C TYR A 126 7.58 -7.54 32.35
N THR A 127 6.61 -8.18 32.97
CA THR A 127 5.31 -8.49 32.38
C THR A 127 4.19 -7.61 32.87
N ALA A 128 4.39 -6.92 33.98
CA ALA A 128 3.41 -6.01 34.57
C ALA A 128 4.08 -4.87 35.35
N LYS A 129 3.40 -3.72 35.39
CA LYS A 129 3.79 -2.53 36.16
C LYS A 129 2.64 -2.10 37.05
N SER A 130 2.92 -1.90 38.32
CA SER A 130 1.96 -1.33 39.28
C SER A 130 2.64 -0.18 40.07
N GLY A 131 2.30 1.06 39.67
CA GLY A 131 3.02 2.23 40.19
C GLY A 131 4.50 2.17 39.81
N ASN A 132 5.37 2.19 40.83
CA ASN A 132 6.81 2.10 40.67
C ASN A 132 7.37 0.67 40.78
N VAL A 133 6.51 -0.34 40.86
CA VAL A 133 6.89 -1.74 40.99
C VAL A 133 6.70 -2.45 39.67
N LEU A 134 7.75 -3.11 39.19
CA LEU A 134 7.76 -3.95 38.01
C LEU A 134 7.76 -5.43 38.42
N THR A 135 6.89 -6.22 37.83
CA THR A 135 6.91 -7.70 38.00
C THR A 135 7.80 -8.30 36.92
N THR A 136 8.94 -8.86 37.31
CA THR A 136 9.98 -9.37 36.43
C THR A 136 10.08 -10.88 36.46
N SER A 137 10.82 -11.45 35.52
CA SER A 137 11.41 -12.78 35.70
C SER A 137 12.41 -12.75 36.86
N ALA A 138 12.69 -13.91 37.49
CA ALA A 138 13.61 -13.99 38.59
C ALA A 138 15.00 -13.44 38.22
N LEU A 139 15.52 -12.55 39.03
CA LEU A 139 16.86 -11.98 38.88
C LEU A 139 17.93 -13.04 39.19
N THR A 140 19.01 -12.98 38.42
CA THR A 140 20.14 -13.87 38.57
C THR A 140 21.17 -13.31 39.55
N ASN A 141 21.31 -11.99 39.60
CA ASN A 141 22.32 -11.29 40.39
C ASN A 141 21.71 -10.44 41.51
N ASN A 142 22.57 -10.08 42.47
CA ASN A 142 22.20 -9.09 43.45
C ASN A 142 22.47 -7.67 42.91
N HIS A 143 21.62 -6.72 43.27
CA HIS A 143 21.80 -5.33 42.89
C HIS A 143 21.61 -4.43 44.11
N GLY A 144 22.42 -3.41 44.22
CA GLY A 144 22.38 -2.45 45.34
C GLY A 144 21.25 -1.43 45.17
N ASP A 145 20.90 -0.77 46.26
CA ASP A 145 20.01 0.39 46.23
C ASP A 145 20.66 1.53 45.43
N GLY A 146 19.89 2.17 44.57
CA GLY A 146 20.38 3.23 43.71
C GLY A 146 21.03 2.77 42.40
N ALA A 147 21.12 1.45 42.10
CA ALA A 147 21.62 0.95 40.83
C ALA A 147 20.83 1.56 39.67
N THR A 148 21.53 1.96 38.61
CA THR A 148 20.91 2.57 37.45
C THR A 148 20.13 1.51 36.65
N VAL A 149 18.88 1.82 36.36
CA VAL A 149 18.00 0.99 35.54
C VAL A 149 17.69 1.72 34.27
N THR A 150 17.95 1.06 33.15
CA THR A 150 17.67 1.60 31.81
C THR A 150 16.69 0.73 31.07
N SER A 151 15.87 1.36 30.25
CA SER A 151 14.96 0.68 29.32
C SER A 151 14.93 1.45 28.02
N VAL A 152 14.57 0.77 26.95
CA VAL A 152 14.34 1.44 25.66
C VAL A 152 12.89 1.93 25.66
N HIS A 153 12.72 3.21 25.33
CA HIS A 153 11.39 3.80 25.20
C HIS A 153 10.66 3.11 24.03
N GLN A 154 9.48 2.62 24.30
CA GLN A 154 8.60 2.04 23.30
C GLN A 154 7.43 2.97 23.04
N VAL A 155 7.24 3.31 21.78
CA VAL A 155 6.06 4.00 21.30
C VAL A 155 5.09 2.96 20.76
N SER A 156 3.87 2.96 21.22
CA SER A 156 2.81 2.11 20.71
C SER A 156 1.70 2.96 20.11
N TRP A 157 1.21 2.56 18.97
CA TRP A 157 0.02 3.14 18.35
C TRP A 157 -0.92 2.04 17.88
N SER A 158 -2.19 2.39 17.84
CA SER A 158 -3.24 1.49 17.44
C SER A 158 -3.72 1.86 16.05
N THR A 159 -3.65 0.91 15.12
CA THR A 159 -4.12 1.07 13.75
C THR A 159 -5.44 0.32 13.57
N GLY A 160 -6.49 1.03 13.19
CA GLY A 160 -7.78 0.42 12.91
C GLY A 160 -7.71 -0.51 11.69
N GLN A 161 -8.37 -1.65 11.78
CA GLN A 161 -8.46 -2.65 10.70
C GLN A 161 -9.73 -2.47 9.84
N ALA A 162 -10.28 -1.27 9.80
CA ALA A 162 -11.49 -0.89 9.08
C ALA A 162 -11.25 -0.82 7.56
N TYR A 163 -10.98 -1.96 6.92
CA TYR A 163 -10.71 -2.03 5.49
C TYR A 163 -11.52 -3.11 4.78
N ILE A 164 -11.74 -2.88 3.49
CA ILE A 164 -12.27 -3.88 2.55
C ILE A 164 -11.10 -4.45 1.75
N PRO A 165 -10.94 -5.80 1.69
CA PRO A 165 -9.92 -6.42 0.84
C PRO A 165 -10.29 -6.20 -0.64
N MET A 166 -9.33 -5.70 -1.42
CA MET A 166 -9.51 -5.40 -2.83
C MET A 166 -8.78 -6.43 -3.70
N PRO A 167 -9.30 -6.75 -4.89
CA PRO A 167 -8.60 -7.60 -5.86
C PRO A 167 -7.28 -6.97 -6.34
N ASP A 168 -6.26 -7.79 -6.61
CA ASP A 168 -4.93 -7.36 -7.11
C ASP A 168 -5.00 -6.61 -8.45
N SER A 169 -6.10 -6.79 -9.18
CA SER A 169 -6.33 -6.09 -10.44
C SER A 169 -6.67 -4.61 -10.27
N VAL A 170 -7.01 -4.16 -9.05
CA VAL A 170 -7.35 -2.77 -8.77
C VAL A 170 -6.07 -1.96 -8.59
N GLN A 171 -5.92 -0.89 -9.39
CA GLN A 171 -4.76 0.00 -9.34
C GLN A 171 -4.99 1.22 -8.44
N SER A 172 -6.20 1.78 -8.48
CA SER A 172 -6.57 2.89 -7.60
C SER A 172 -8.07 2.93 -7.39
N VAL A 173 -8.47 3.49 -6.26
CA VAL A 173 -9.89 3.73 -5.92
C VAL A 173 -10.14 5.23 -5.99
N LEU A 174 -11.22 5.62 -6.65
CA LEU A 174 -11.61 7.02 -6.83
C LEU A 174 -12.54 7.47 -5.72
N ARG A 175 -13.62 6.73 -5.52
CA ARG A 175 -14.63 7.02 -4.50
C ARG A 175 -15.45 5.79 -4.15
N VAL A 176 -16.12 5.87 -3.03
CA VAL A 176 -17.04 4.85 -2.55
C VAL A 176 -18.45 5.45 -2.53
N LEU A 177 -19.36 4.78 -3.20
CA LEU A 177 -20.77 5.16 -3.26
C LEU A 177 -21.56 4.22 -2.36
N PRO A 178 -22.22 4.70 -1.32
CA PRO A 178 -23.12 3.87 -0.53
C PRO A 178 -24.30 3.45 -1.41
N PHE A 179 -24.54 2.16 -1.49
CA PHE A 179 -25.69 1.58 -2.15
C PHE A 179 -26.62 0.98 -1.09
N SER A 180 -27.38 1.83 -0.44
CA SER A 180 -28.53 1.35 0.33
C SER A 180 -29.59 0.89 -0.64
N ASP A 181 -30.25 -0.22 -0.31
CA ASP A 181 -31.35 -0.78 -1.09
C ASP A 181 -32.57 0.17 -1.01
N ARG A 182 -32.47 1.28 -1.74
CA ARG A 182 -33.55 2.25 -1.86
C ARG A 182 -34.55 1.76 -2.90
N GLY A 183 -35.20 0.63 -2.61
CA GLY A 183 -36.34 0.17 -3.37
C GLY A 183 -37.54 1.12 -3.33
N ASN A 184 -37.46 2.18 -2.55
CA ASN A 184 -38.44 3.26 -2.51
C ASN A 184 -37.75 4.58 -2.90
N LEU A 185 -37.69 4.87 -4.18
CA LEU A 185 -37.64 6.25 -4.67
C LEU A 185 -38.90 6.94 -4.20
N ASN A 186 -38.90 7.43 -2.98
CA ASN A 186 -40.00 8.24 -2.47
C ASN A 186 -40.12 9.48 -3.36
N MET A 187 -41.28 9.65 -4.02
CA MET A 187 -41.62 10.86 -4.77
C MET A 187 -41.47 12.13 -3.92
N PHE A 188 -41.33 11.97 -2.61
CA PHE A 188 -41.11 13.03 -1.63
C PHE A 188 -39.64 13.22 -1.24
N ASP A 189 -38.69 12.46 -1.86
CA ASP A 189 -37.27 12.70 -1.65
C ASP A 189 -36.93 14.08 -2.24
N ILE A 190 -36.38 14.92 -1.39
CA ILE A 190 -36.00 16.30 -1.75
C ILE A 190 -35.09 16.37 -2.99
N ARG A 191 -34.27 15.34 -3.21
CA ARG A 191 -33.41 15.18 -4.38
C ARG A 191 -34.19 14.92 -5.66
N TYR A 192 -35.22 14.08 -5.58
CA TYR A 192 -36.09 13.79 -6.71
C TYR A 192 -36.88 15.01 -7.11
N GLN A 193 -37.39 15.77 -6.14
CA GLN A 193 -38.12 17.01 -6.38
C GLN A 193 -37.22 18.11 -6.94
N LEU A 194 -35.97 18.26 -6.45
CA LEU A 194 -35.00 19.20 -6.99
C LEU A 194 -34.64 18.88 -8.44
N ARG A 195 -34.43 17.60 -8.76
CA ARG A 195 -34.16 17.20 -10.16
C ARG A 195 -35.37 17.31 -11.08
N LEU A 196 -36.56 17.09 -10.57
CA LEU A 196 -37.80 17.36 -11.32
C LEU A 196 -37.98 18.85 -11.60
N ASN A 197 -37.70 19.70 -10.63
CA ASN A 197 -37.79 21.16 -10.78
C ASN A 197 -36.77 21.68 -11.81
N ASP A 198 -35.55 21.11 -11.79
CA ASP A 198 -34.49 21.40 -12.77
C ASP A 198 -34.91 20.99 -14.20
N LEU A 199 -35.60 19.88 -14.36
CA LEU A 199 -36.13 19.43 -15.67
C LEU A 199 -37.25 20.34 -16.20
N TYR A 200 -38.06 20.94 -15.34
CA TYR A 200 -39.11 21.87 -15.76
C TYR A 200 -38.58 23.25 -16.17
N ASP A 201 -37.50 23.70 -15.57
CA ASP A 201 -36.89 25.00 -15.86
C ASP A 201 -35.97 25.02 -17.09
N PHE A 202 -35.70 23.86 -17.69
CA PHE A 202 -34.74 23.71 -18.80
C PHE A 202 -35.14 24.46 -20.08
N SER A 203 -36.40 24.87 -20.21
CA SER A 203 -36.90 25.44 -21.46
C SER A 203 -36.72 26.97 -21.60
N SER A 204 -36.34 27.68 -20.55
CA SER A 204 -36.36 29.17 -20.56
C SER A 204 -35.16 29.86 -19.94
N GLN A 205 -34.17 29.13 -19.43
CA GLN A 205 -33.05 29.75 -18.68
C GLN A 205 -31.73 29.82 -19.42
N SER A 206 -30.96 30.84 -19.14
CA SER A 206 -29.60 30.99 -19.68
C SER A 206 -28.65 29.94 -19.08
N VAL A 207 -27.63 29.55 -19.84
CA VAL A 207 -26.58 28.59 -19.42
C VAL A 207 -25.95 28.93 -18.06
N ILE A 208 -25.93 30.21 -17.70
CA ILE A 208 -25.40 30.71 -16.43
C ILE A 208 -26.29 30.26 -15.26
N HIS A 209 -27.60 30.36 -15.38
CA HIS A 209 -28.53 29.90 -14.34
C HIS A 209 -28.47 28.38 -14.17
N TYR A 210 -28.35 27.65 -15.27
CA TYR A 210 -28.16 26.19 -15.23
C TYR A 210 -26.91 25.83 -14.45
N GLN A 211 -25.77 26.42 -14.74
CA GLN A 211 -24.52 26.18 -14.01
C GLN A 211 -24.60 26.54 -12.52
N MET A 212 -25.26 27.65 -12.20
CA MET A 212 -25.48 28.02 -10.79
C MET A 212 -26.37 27.02 -10.07
N THR A 213 -27.41 26.51 -10.71
CA THR A 213 -28.28 25.48 -10.14
C THR A 213 -27.53 24.17 -9.93
N MET A 214 -26.71 23.74 -10.91
CA MET A 214 -25.89 22.54 -10.77
C MET A 214 -24.86 22.66 -9.65
N MET A 215 -24.16 23.79 -9.52
CA MET A 215 -23.25 24.05 -8.40
C MET A 215 -23.96 24.01 -7.05
N HIS A 216 -25.19 24.53 -6.99
CA HIS A 216 -25.97 24.50 -5.77
C HIS A 216 -26.45 23.09 -5.41
N LEU A 217 -26.81 22.28 -6.40
CA LEU A 217 -27.16 20.88 -6.23
C LEU A 217 -25.94 20.06 -5.77
N ASP A 218 -24.78 20.28 -6.38
CA ASP A 218 -23.52 19.63 -5.97
C ASP A 218 -23.13 20.00 -4.53
N PHE A 219 -23.35 21.25 -4.13
CA PHE A 219 -23.13 21.71 -2.77
C PHE A 219 -24.10 21.04 -1.77
N LEU A 220 -25.39 20.93 -2.12
CA LEU A 220 -26.37 20.23 -1.31
C LEU A 220 -26.06 18.73 -1.21
N ASP A 221 -25.66 18.12 -2.32
CA ASP A 221 -25.23 16.72 -2.32
C ASP A 221 -24.00 16.49 -1.42
N ALA A 222 -23.03 17.40 -1.45
CA ALA A 222 -21.85 17.34 -0.57
C ALA A 222 -22.22 17.43 0.92
N ILE A 223 -23.21 18.26 1.29
CA ILE A 223 -23.65 18.41 2.68
C ILE A 223 -24.54 17.24 3.12
N LEU A 224 -25.47 16.79 2.26
CA LEU A 224 -26.50 15.81 2.64
C LEU A 224 -26.00 14.37 2.55
N ILE A 225 -25.07 14.07 1.62
CA ILE A 225 -24.58 12.71 1.42
C ILE A 225 -23.25 12.52 2.15
N GLY A 226 -22.37 13.53 2.12
CA GLY A 226 -21.01 13.46 2.64
C GLY A 226 -20.23 12.30 2.04
N GLU A 227 -19.32 12.55 1.11
CA GLU A 227 -18.41 11.49 0.66
C GLU A 227 -17.56 11.05 1.85
N LYS A 228 -17.55 9.76 2.15
CA LYS A 228 -16.70 9.22 3.21
C LYS A 228 -15.25 9.25 2.75
N PRO A 229 -14.32 9.78 3.58
CA PRO A 229 -12.89 9.76 3.24
C PRO A 229 -12.41 8.32 3.07
N ILE A 230 -11.66 8.10 2.01
CA ILE A 230 -11.11 6.78 1.67
C ILE A 230 -9.59 6.85 1.56
N GLN A 231 -8.94 5.74 1.91
CA GLN A 231 -7.52 5.53 1.69
C GLN A 231 -7.30 4.16 1.09
N PHE A 232 -6.62 4.10 -0.05
CA PHE A 232 -6.29 2.86 -0.72
C PHE A 232 -4.78 2.71 -0.89
N ASN A 233 -4.27 1.52 -0.56
CA ASN A 233 -2.88 1.16 -0.80
C ASN A 233 -2.82 -0.08 -1.70
N VAL A 234 -2.25 0.10 -2.89
CA VAL A 234 -2.10 -0.95 -3.90
C VAL A 234 -1.25 -2.13 -3.44
N HIS A 235 -0.23 -1.87 -2.60
CA HIS A 235 0.66 -2.93 -2.14
C HIS A 235 0.05 -3.80 -1.03
N GLN A 236 -0.91 -3.24 -0.29
CA GLN A 236 -1.65 -3.95 0.75
C GLN A 236 -2.96 -4.53 0.23
N ASN A 237 -3.44 -4.10 -0.93
CA ASN A 237 -4.76 -4.43 -1.47
C ASN A 237 -5.89 -4.14 -0.47
N ARG A 238 -5.76 -3.04 0.29
CA ARG A 238 -6.69 -2.65 1.35
C ARG A 238 -7.29 -1.30 1.07
N LEU A 239 -8.61 -1.25 1.08
CA LEU A 239 -9.39 -0.01 1.00
C LEU A 239 -9.90 0.34 2.40
N TYR A 240 -9.32 1.34 3.02
CA TYR A 240 -9.80 1.90 4.29
C TYR A 240 -10.89 2.93 4.01
N ILE A 241 -11.98 2.82 4.75
CA ILE A 241 -13.11 3.74 4.67
C ILE A 241 -13.30 4.32 6.07
N ASN A 242 -13.20 5.65 6.17
CA ASN A 242 -13.40 6.33 7.45
C ASN A 242 -14.90 6.54 7.69
N MET A 243 -15.54 5.55 8.28
CA MET A 243 -16.95 5.55 8.67
C MET A 243 -17.13 4.76 9.96
N ASP A 244 -18.27 4.93 10.61
CA ASP A 244 -18.64 4.07 11.72
C ASP A 244 -19.23 2.76 11.18
N TRP A 245 -18.46 1.68 11.32
CA TRP A 245 -18.87 0.34 10.83
C TRP A 245 -20.00 -0.30 11.65
N GLY A 246 -20.33 0.28 12.81
CA GLY A 246 -21.45 -0.17 13.63
C GLY A 246 -22.78 0.47 13.26
N ASP A 247 -22.74 1.77 12.93
CA ASP A 247 -23.96 2.57 12.74
C ASP A 247 -24.19 2.98 11.28
N ASP A 248 -23.12 3.25 10.51
CA ASP A 248 -23.23 3.78 9.15
C ASP A 248 -23.63 2.72 8.11
N ILE A 249 -23.38 1.44 8.38
CA ILE A 249 -23.61 0.36 7.42
C ILE A 249 -24.07 -0.93 8.10
N SER A 250 -24.99 -1.63 7.47
CA SER A 250 -25.52 -2.90 7.97
C SER A 250 -24.96 -4.09 7.19
N VAL A 251 -24.79 -5.22 7.89
CA VAL A 251 -24.36 -6.48 7.25
C VAL A 251 -25.37 -6.89 6.16
N GLY A 252 -24.86 -7.19 4.99
CA GLY A 252 -25.69 -7.56 3.82
C GLY A 252 -25.94 -6.40 2.87
N GLU A 253 -25.66 -5.17 3.25
CA GLU A 253 -25.70 -4.01 2.36
C GLU A 253 -24.58 -4.05 1.32
N TYR A 254 -24.76 -3.27 0.27
CA TYR A 254 -23.78 -3.20 -0.81
C TYR A 254 -23.11 -1.83 -0.85
N VAL A 255 -21.80 -1.86 -1.07
CA VAL A 255 -21.00 -0.68 -1.34
C VAL A 255 -20.52 -0.76 -2.78
N ILE A 256 -20.68 0.32 -3.52
CA ILE A 256 -20.14 0.45 -4.88
C ILE A 256 -18.84 1.24 -4.81
N ILE A 257 -17.76 0.58 -5.23
CA ILE A 257 -16.44 1.13 -5.25
C ILE A 257 -16.09 1.49 -6.68
N GLU A 258 -15.92 2.77 -6.95
CA GLU A 258 -15.46 3.26 -8.23
C GLU A 258 -13.93 3.23 -8.26
N CYS A 259 -13.37 2.44 -9.18
CA CYS A 259 -11.93 2.19 -9.21
C CYS A 259 -11.40 2.04 -10.63
N TYR A 260 -10.07 2.20 -10.76
CA TYR A 260 -9.33 1.82 -11.96
C TYR A 260 -8.80 0.40 -11.81
N ARG A 261 -9.15 -0.44 -12.77
CA ARG A 261 -8.73 -1.82 -12.86
C ARG A 261 -7.71 -1.97 -13.99
N LYS A 262 -6.62 -2.71 -13.74
CA LYS A 262 -5.68 -3.16 -14.79
C LYS A 262 -6.43 -4.04 -15.79
N LEU A 263 -6.19 -3.83 -17.06
CA LEU A 263 -6.66 -4.75 -18.08
C LEU A 263 -5.87 -6.05 -18.01
N ASP A 264 -6.58 -7.17 -17.92
CA ASP A 264 -5.95 -8.48 -17.91
C ASP A 264 -5.45 -8.83 -19.32
N PRO A 265 -4.14 -9.01 -19.51
CA PRO A 265 -3.56 -9.30 -20.82
C PRO A 265 -3.90 -10.70 -21.34
N THR A 266 -4.42 -11.60 -20.49
CA THR A 266 -4.90 -12.93 -20.90
C THR A 266 -6.26 -12.83 -21.56
N THR A 267 -7.11 -11.94 -21.08
CA THR A 267 -8.44 -11.69 -21.65
C THR A 267 -8.38 -10.70 -22.82
N TRP A 268 -7.57 -9.64 -22.67
CA TRP A 268 -7.45 -8.57 -23.66
C TRP A 268 -6.08 -8.61 -24.33
N THR A 269 -5.91 -9.55 -25.24
CA THR A 269 -4.63 -9.83 -25.91
C THR A 269 -4.11 -8.69 -26.79
N ASP A 270 -4.97 -7.76 -27.20
CA ASP A 270 -4.60 -6.58 -27.99
C ASP A 270 -3.65 -5.62 -27.27
N ILE A 271 -3.55 -5.72 -25.95
CA ILE A 271 -2.56 -4.99 -25.14
C ILE A 271 -1.15 -5.23 -25.67
N TYR A 272 -0.82 -6.46 -26.04
CA TYR A 272 0.50 -6.80 -26.58
C TYR A 272 0.78 -6.15 -27.95
N ASN A 273 -0.26 -5.69 -28.66
CA ASN A 273 -0.12 -4.97 -29.92
C ASN A 273 -0.08 -3.46 -29.75
N ASP A 274 -0.18 -2.94 -28.54
CA ASP A 274 -0.08 -1.49 -28.30
C ASP A 274 1.25 -0.93 -28.82
N LEU A 275 1.19 0.21 -29.49
CA LEU A 275 2.35 0.81 -30.14
C LEU A 275 3.40 1.29 -29.12
N TRP A 276 2.93 1.87 -28.03
CA TRP A 276 3.81 2.37 -26.98
C TRP A 276 4.51 1.19 -26.29
N LEU A 277 3.75 0.17 -25.88
CA LEU A 277 4.27 -1.02 -25.21
C LEU A 277 5.35 -1.72 -26.07
N LYS A 278 5.07 -1.90 -27.38
CA LYS A 278 6.03 -2.49 -28.32
C LYS A 278 7.32 -1.70 -28.41
N LYS A 279 7.23 -0.37 -28.48
CA LYS A 279 8.41 0.49 -28.56
C LYS A 279 9.20 0.47 -27.25
N TYR A 280 8.52 0.59 -26.14
CA TYR A 280 9.14 0.65 -24.82
C TYR A 280 9.81 -0.69 -24.44
N ALA A 281 9.11 -1.81 -24.60
CA ALA A 281 9.68 -3.14 -24.40
C ALA A 281 10.92 -3.38 -25.30
N THR A 282 10.87 -2.95 -26.57
CA THR A 282 12.03 -3.07 -27.46
C THR A 282 13.20 -2.23 -26.99
N ALA A 283 12.96 -1.02 -26.48
CA ALA A 283 14.01 -0.15 -25.95
C ALA A 283 14.65 -0.75 -24.68
N LEU A 284 13.85 -1.31 -23.76
CA LEU A 284 14.37 -1.99 -22.57
C LEU A 284 15.21 -3.21 -22.92
N ILE A 285 14.77 -4.02 -23.91
CA ILE A 285 15.54 -5.18 -24.37
C ILE A 285 16.84 -4.72 -25.04
N LYS A 286 16.80 -3.64 -25.83
CA LYS A 286 18.01 -3.04 -26.46
C LYS A 286 18.99 -2.57 -25.38
N LYS A 287 18.49 -1.90 -24.35
CA LYS A 287 19.29 -1.46 -23.21
C LYS A 287 19.96 -2.64 -22.50
N GLN A 288 19.20 -3.70 -22.20
CA GLN A 288 19.73 -4.93 -21.60
C GLN A 288 20.80 -5.59 -22.48
N TRP A 289 20.58 -5.60 -23.78
CA TRP A 289 21.58 -6.10 -24.73
C TRP A 289 22.87 -5.27 -24.68
N GLY A 290 22.76 -3.94 -24.64
CA GLY A 290 23.91 -3.04 -24.46
C GLY A 290 24.65 -3.29 -23.15
N GLU A 291 23.94 -3.44 -22.05
CA GLU A 291 24.51 -3.77 -20.73
C GLU A 291 25.31 -5.09 -20.76
N ASN A 292 24.73 -6.14 -21.34
CA ASN A 292 25.38 -7.44 -21.48
C ASN A 292 26.69 -7.34 -22.31
N LEU A 293 26.70 -6.50 -23.33
CA LEU A 293 27.86 -6.29 -24.21
C LEU A 293 28.90 -5.31 -23.64
N MET A 294 28.54 -4.45 -22.68
CA MET A 294 29.47 -3.51 -22.05
C MET A 294 30.68 -4.21 -21.43
N LYS A 295 30.52 -5.42 -20.92
CA LYS A 295 31.61 -6.25 -20.40
C LYS A 295 32.71 -6.50 -21.42
N PHE A 296 32.40 -6.48 -22.69
CA PHE A 296 33.31 -6.76 -23.81
C PHE A 296 33.69 -5.50 -24.59
N ASN A 297 33.47 -4.32 -24.02
CA ASN A 297 33.78 -3.05 -24.68
C ASN A 297 35.27 -2.96 -25.01
N GLY A 298 35.58 -2.62 -26.26
CA GLY A 298 36.96 -2.53 -26.76
C GLY A 298 37.57 -3.87 -27.17
N VAL A 299 36.88 -5.01 -27.05
CA VAL A 299 37.38 -6.31 -27.54
C VAL A 299 37.29 -6.33 -29.06
N THR A 300 38.43 -6.54 -29.71
CA THR A 300 38.50 -6.68 -31.16
C THR A 300 38.23 -8.12 -31.57
N MET A 301 37.22 -8.34 -32.38
CA MET A 301 36.89 -9.65 -32.94
C MET A 301 37.79 -9.99 -34.12
N LEU A 302 37.87 -11.30 -34.48
CA LEU A 302 38.53 -11.73 -35.70
C LEU A 302 37.91 -11.02 -36.91
N GLY A 303 38.70 -10.19 -37.60
CA GLY A 303 38.23 -9.34 -38.69
C GLY A 303 38.31 -7.83 -38.42
N GLY A 304 38.83 -7.41 -37.23
CA GLY A 304 39.08 -6.01 -36.90
C GLY A 304 37.85 -5.21 -36.43
N VAL A 305 36.72 -5.90 -36.22
CA VAL A 305 35.51 -5.27 -35.68
C VAL A 305 35.56 -5.21 -34.16
N THR A 306 35.43 -4.02 -33.59
CA THR A 306 35.34 -3.81 -32.14
C THR A 306 33.92 -3.90 -31.66
N MET A 307 33.67 -4.65 -30.59
CA MET A 307 32.37 -4.65 -29.92
C MET A 307 32.21 -3.34 -29.12
N ASN A 308 31.09 -2.66 -29.32
CA ASN A 308 30.78 -1.41 -28.65
C ASN A 308 29.38 -1.49 -28.00
N GLY A 309 29.34 -2.06 -26.79
CA GLY A 309 28.10 -2.17 -26.01
C GLY A 309 27.58 -0.83 -25.51
N GLU A 310 28.47 0.13 -25.28
CA GLU A 310 28.12 1.46 -24.77
C GLU A 310 27.23 2.25 -25.77
N THR A 311 27.51 2.14 -27.05
CA THR A 311 26.68 2.78 -28.08
C THR A 311 25.27 2.20 -28.13
N ILE A 312 25.13 0.87 -27.99
CA ILE A 312 23.83 0.20 -27.98
C ILE A 312 23.04 0.58 -26.72
N TYR A 313 23.74 0.75 -25.61
CA TYR A 313 23.12 1.16 -24.33
C TYR A 313 22.62 2.61 -24.35
N SER A 314 23.40 3.52 -24.97
CA SER A 314 23.11 4.96 -24.98
C SER A 314 22.06 5.40 -26.00
N GLU A 315 21.81 4.61 -27.05
CA GLU A 315 20.77 4.84 -28.06
C GLU A 315 19.39 4.37 -27.56
#